data_4deaf20965d6df05c62cfb07b2a90a41
#
_entry.id   4deaf20965d6df05c62cfb07b2a90a41
#
_cell.length_a   1.000
_cell.length_b   1.000
_cell.length_c   1.000
_cell.angle_alpha   90.00
_cell.angle_beta   90.00
_cell.angle_gamma   90.00
#
_symmetry.space_group_name_H-M   'P 1'
#
loop_
_entity.id
_entity.type
_entity.pdbx_description
1 polymer ?
#
loop_
_entity_poly.entity_id
_entity_poly.type
_entity_poly.pdbx_seq_one_letter_code
_entity_poly.pdbx_strand_id
1 'polypeptide(L)'
;MPLDWEAVKARYGGGFMVPTVAGGKFLHVAGVDDAAIHIESPIWSVALDRANLEKGVALIEEGTISRDPGLFVEDYMLYVANQRATSVAHILRDLGFLDATETFSVRC
;
A
#
# COMPACT_ATOMS: atom_id res chain seq x y z
N MET A 1 12.71 6.34 7.15
CA MET A 1 12.32 5.50 8.30
C MET A 1 11.81 4.18 7.80
N PRO A 2 12.24 3.07 8.38
CA PRO A 2 11.68 1.78 7.98
C PRO A 2 10.21 1.69 8.35
N LEU A 3 9.51 0.76 7.74
CA LEU A 3 8.12 0.54 8.02
C LEU A 3 7.95 -0.01 9.44
N ASP A 4 7.16 0.67 10.25
CA ASP A 4 6.89 0.24 11.62
C ASP A 4 5.68 -0.70 11.62
N TRP A 5 5.95 -2.00 11.74
CA TRP A 5 4.88 -3.00 11.65
C TRP A 5 3.90 -2.92 12.84
N GLU A 6 4.37 -2.48 14.01
CA GLU A 6 3.46 -2.30 15.13
C GLU A 6 2.44 -1.18 14.85
N ALA A 7 2.87 -0.12 14.18
CA ALA A 7 1.96 0.94 13.77
C ALA A 7 0.96 0.43 12.72
N VAL A 8 1.41 -0.42 11.81
CA VAL A 8 0.53 -1.04 10.81
C VAL A 8 -0.53 -1.89 11.49
N LYS A 9 -0.13 -2.70 12.47
CA LYS A 9 -1.06 -3.54 13.22
C LYS A 9 -2.03 -2.69 14.02
N ALA A 10 -1.58 -1.61 14.61
CA ALA A 10 -2.45 -0.72 15.38
C ALA A 10 -3.50 -0.06 14.49
N ARG A 11 -3.11 0.33 13.28
CA ARG A 11 -4.03 1.02 12.37
C ARG A 11 -5.04 0.07 11.73
N TYR A 12 -4.60 -1.10 11.29
CA TYR A 12 -5.44 -1.98 10.48
C TYR A 12 -5.88 -3.26 11.18
N GLY A 13 -5.39 -3.53 12.37
CA GLY A 13 -5.58 -4.82 13.03
C GLY A 13 -7.02 -5.20 13.29
N GLY A 14 -7.91 -4.21 13.46
CA GLY A 14 -9.33 -4.46 13.66
C GLY A 14 -10.16 -4.32 12.39
N GLY A 15 -9.50 -4.20 11.26
CA GLY A 15 -10.18 -3.94 9.99
C GLY A 15 -10.19 -2.46 9.67
N PHE A 16 -10.14 -2.13 8.39
CA PHE A 16 -10.08 -0.72 7.97
C PHE A 16 -10.45 -0.59 6.52
N MET A 17 -11.09 0.53 6.17
CA MET A 17 -11.43 0.84 4.77
C MET A 17 -10.45 1.89 4.27
N VAL A 18 -9.53 1.49 3.41
CA VAL A 18 -8.50 2.39 2.86
C VAL A 18 -9.02 3.02 1.58
N PRO A 19 -9.07 4.37 1.48
CA PRO A 19 -9.47 5.01 0.22
C PRO A 19 -8.51 4.65 -0.90
N THR A 20 -9.03 4.33 -2.08
CA THR A 20 -8.17 4.01 -3.20
C THR A 20 -7.55 5.28 -3.76
N VAL A 21 -6.43 5.11 -4.46
CA VAL A 21 -5.69 6.23 -5.04
C VAL A 21 -6.55 7.04 -6.01
N ALA A 22 -7.38 6.35 -6.80
CA ALA A 22 -8.24 7.02 -7.77
C ALA A 22 -9.48 7.64 -7.14
N GLY A 23 -9.77 7.32 -5.87
CA GLY A 23 -10.94 7.83 -5.19
C GLY A 23 -12.22 7.07 -5.53
N GLY A 24 -13.25 7.32 -4.77
CA GLY A 24 -14.58 6.75 -5.02
C GLY A 24 -14.76 5.31 -4.59
N LYS A 25 -13.70 4.63 -4.19
CA LYS A 25 -13.76 3.23 -3.75
C LYS A 25 -12.88 3.05 -2.54
N PHE A 26 -13.04 1.89 -1.88
CA PHE A 26 -12.25 1.57 -0.70
C PHE A 26 -11.68 0.18 -0.81
N LEU A 27 -10.47 0.01 -0.30
CA LEU A 27 -9.82 -1.28 -0.16
C LEU A 27 -10.11 -1.79 1.25
N HIS A 28 -10.76 -2.94 1.35
CA HIS A 28 -11.12 -3.47 2.66
C HIS A 28 -9.99 -4.29 3.26
N VAL A 29 -9.39 -3.77 4.32
CA VAL A 29 -8.37 -4.50 5.08
C VAL A 29 -9.12 -5.31 6.15
N ALA A 30 -9.02 -6.63 6.07
CA ALA A 30 -9.69 -7.50 7.04
C ALA A 30 -8.92 -7.58 8.34
N GLY A 31 -7.60 -7.47 8.29
CA GLY A 31 -6.77 -7.52 9.48
C GLY A 31 -5.31 -7.59 9.14
N VAL A 32 -4.48 -7.65 10.17
CA VAL A 32 -3.01 -7.69 10.03
C VAL A 32 -2.47 -8.71 11.03
N ASP A 33 -1.53 -9.55 10.58
CA ASP A 33 -0.78 -10.40 11.51
C ASP A 33 0.72 -10.04 11.40
N ASP A 34 1.60 -10.88 11.96
CA ASP A 34 3.03 -10.58 11.95
C ASP A 34 3.68 -10.76 10.58
N ALA A 35 3.00 -11.39 9.66
CA ALA A 35 3.56 -11.74 8.35
C ALA A 35 2.93 -10.98 7.19
N ALA A 36 1.73 -10.44 7.35
CA ALA A 36 1.00 -9.89 6.20
C ALA A 36 -0.16 -8.99 6.60
N ILE A 37 -0.58 -8.15 5.65
CA ILE A 37 -1.84 -7.41 5.72
C ILE A 37 -2.84 -8.20 4.88
N HIS A 38 -3.99 -8.52 5.46
CA HIS A 38 -5.02 -9.31 4.78
C HIS A 38 -6.08 -8.40 4.17
N ILE A 39 -6.23 -8.51 2.85
CA ILE A 39 -7.17 -7.70 2.08
C ILE A 39 -8.30 -8.61 1.61
N GLU A 40 -9.52 -8.11 1.69
CA GLU A 40 -10.71 -8.87 1.28
C GLU A 40 -11.58 -8.12 0.30
N SER A 41 -12.21 -8.86 -0.61
CA SER A 41 -13.32 -8.34 -1.40
C SER A 41 -14.38 -9.44 -1.45
N PRO A 42 -15.59 -9.15 -1.95
CA PRO A 42 -16.63 -10.19 -2.02
C PRO A 42 -16.24 -11.42 -2.85
N ILE A 43 -15.29 -11.27 -3.76
CA ILE A 43 -14.95 -12.35 -4.70
C ILE A 43 -13.51 -12.85 -4.56
N TRP A 44 -12.69 -12.23 -3.72
CA TRP A 44 -11.29 -12.67 -3.55
C TRP A 44 -10.75 -12.18 -2.21
N SER A 45 -9.66 -12.81 -1.80
CA SER A 45 -8.88 -12.34 -0.66
C SER A 45 -7.40 -12.56 -0.97
N VAL A 46 -6.54 -11.74 -0.38
CA VAL A 46 -5.10 -11.83 -0.61
C VAL A 46 -4.35 -11.31 0.61
N ALA A 47 -3.16 -11.84 0.84
CA ALA A 47 -2.27 -11.37 1.89
C ALA A 47 -1.13 -10.58 1.23
N LEU A 48 -0.90 -9.36 1.73
CA LEU A 48 0.23 -8.53 1.29
C LEU A 48 1.40 -8.81 2.23
N ASP A 49 2.45 -9.43 1.73
CA ASP A 49 3.57 -9.86 2.57
C ASP A 49 4.27 -8.70 3.23
N ARG A 50 4.51 -8.84 4.53
CA ARG A 50 5.26 -7.86 5.30
C ARG A 50 6.64 -7.61 4.69
N ALA A 51 7.35 -8.67 4.29
CA ALA A 51 8.69 -8.53 3.73
C ALA A 51 8.67 -7.67 2.46
N ASN A 52 7.66 -7.84 1.61
CA ASN A 52 7.54 -7.05 0.38
C ASN A 52 7.21 -5.60 0.69
N LEU A 53 6.35 -5.36 1.67
CA LEU A 53 6.01 -3.99 2.08
C LEU A 53 7.21 -3.28 2.66
N GLU A 54 7.97 -3.96 3.52
CA GLU A 54 9.17 -3.39 4.11
C GLU A 54 10.23 -3.08 3.04
N LYS A 55 10.39 -3.99 2.08
CA LYS A 55 11.32 -3.75 0.98
C LYS A 55 10.89 -2.55 0.14
N GLY A 56 9.60 -2.45 -0.16
CA GLY A 56 9.08 -1.32 -0.92
C GLY A 56 9.35 0.01 -0.24
N VAL A 57 9.11 0.08 1.07
CA VAL A 57 9.37 1.31 1.84
C VAL A 57 10.85 1.64 1.84
N ALA A 58 11.72 0.64 2.03
CA ALA A 58 13.16 0.88 2.02
C ALA A 58 13.62 1.45 0.67
N LEU A 59 13.09 0.92 -0.42
CA LEU A 59 13.45 1.40 -1.76
C LEU A 59 12.91 2.82 -2.03
N ILE A 60 11.74 3.15 -1.49
CA ILE A 60 11.23 4.51 -1.56
C ILE A 60 12.18 5.46 -0.83
N GLU A 61 12.64 5.08 0.34
CA GLU A 61 13.48 5.94 1.16
C GLU A 61 14.86 6.15 0.57
N GLU A 62 15.37 5.17 -0.16
CA GLU A 62 16.66 5.34 -0.83
C GLU A 62 16.53 5.99 -2.21
N GLY A 63 15.30 6.27 -2.66
CA GLY A 63 15.07 6.97 -3.92
C GLY A 63 15.00 6.07 -5.16
N THR A 64 15.05 4.75 -4.99
CA THR A 64 14.98 3.81 -6.10
C THR A 64 13.58 3.73 -6.66
N ILE A 65 12.56 3.80 -5.80
CA ILE A 65 11.16 3.76 -6.19
C ILE A 65 10.53 5.13 -5.93
N SER A 66 9.70 5.57 -6.86
CA SER A 66 9.04 6.87 -6.78
C SER A 66 7.99 6.92 -5.67
N ARG A 67 7.81 8.10 -5.08
CA ARG A 67 6.71 8.35 -4.15
C ARG A 67 5.42 8.74 -4.86
N ASP A 68 5.47 8.94 -6.17
CA ASP A 68 4.27 9.20 -6.95
C ASP A 68 3.48 7.90 -7.08
N PRO A 69 2.24 7.82 -6.57
CA PRO A 69 1.48 6.57 -6.61
C PRO A 69 1.35 5.97 -8.00
N GLY A 70 1.25 6.79 -9.02
CA GLY A 70 1.13 6.29 -10.39
C GLY A 70 2.40 5.61 -10.88
N LEU A 71 3.55 6.16 -10.54
CA LEU A 71 4.84 5.57 -10.90
C LEU A 71 5.23 4.45 -9.96
N PHE A 72 4.81 4.53 -8.71
CA PHE A 72 5.13 3.53 -7.70
C PHE A 72 4.71 2.12 -8.13
N VAL A 73 3.52 1.99 -8.72
CA VAL A 73 2.99 0.68 -9.10
C VAL A 73 3.95 -0.02 -10.05
N GLU A 74 4.41 0.70 -11.08
CA GLU A 74 5.34 0.12 -12.05
C GLU A 74 6.68 -0.21 -11.41
N ASP A 75 7.19 0.71 -10.60
CA ASP A 75 8.48 0.52 -9.94
C ASP A 75 8.42 -0.66 -8.97
N TYR A 76 7.34 -0.76 -8.21
CA TYR A 76 7.17 -1.86 -7.26
C TYR A 76 7.17 -3.21 -7.98
N MET A 77 6.47 -3.30 -9.10
CA MET A 77 6.43 -4.55 -9.87
C MET A 77 7.81 -4.91 -10.42
N LEU A 78 8.61 -3.90 -10.72
CA LEU A 78 9.95 -4.13 -11.27
C LEU A 78 10.97 -4.53 -10.20
N TYR A 79 10.91 -3.89 -9.04
CA TYR A 79 11.96 -4.03 -8.02
C TYR A 79 11.59 -4.91 -6.83
N VAL A 80 10.32 -5.14 -6.59
CA VAL A 80 9.89 -5.90 -5.41
C VAL A 80 9.11 -7.15 -5.80
N ALA A 81 7.91 -7.01 -6.31
CA ALA A 81 7.06 -8.14 -6.64
C ALA A 81 5.93 -7.73 -7.57
N ASN A 82 5.57 -8.63 -8.46
CA ASN A 82 4.46 -8.41 -9.37
C ASN A 82 3.20 -9.04 -8.78
N GLN A 83 2.78 -8.55 -7.60
CA GLN A 83 1.62 -9.09 -6.92
C GLN A 83 0.91 -7.97 -6.17
N ARG A 84 -0.30 -7.65 -6.62
CA ARG A 84 -1.15 -6.66 -5.95
C ARG A 84 -0.46 -5.33 -5.72
N ALA A 85 0.35 -4.89 -6.70
CA ALA A 85 1.08 -3.63 -6.58
C ALA A 85 0.15 -2.44 -6.35
N THR A 86 -1.02 -2.43 -6.98
CA THR A 86 -1.98 -1.37 -6.79
C THR A 86 -2.51 -1.33 -5.35
N SER A 87 -2.80 -2.50 -4.78
CA SER A 87 -3.23 -2.57 -3.38
C SER A 87 -2.13 -2.08 -2.45
N VAL A 88 -0.87 -2.45 -2.73
CA VAL A 88 0.26 -1.96 -1.95
C VAL A 88 0.35 -0.44 -2.03
N ALA A 89 0.13 0.13 -3.21
CA ALA A 89 0.15 1.58 -3.37
C ALA A 89 -0.91 2.26 -2.51
N HIS A 90 -2.12 1.71 -2.46
CA HIS A 90 -3.18 2.27 -1.62
C HIS A 90 -2.79 2.25 -0.15
N ILE A 91 -2.24 1.14 0.32
CA ILE A 91 -1.82 0.98 1.70
C ILE A 91 -0.68 1.94 2.05
N LEU A 92 0.36 2.00 1.22
CA LEU A 92 1.50 2.87 1.51
C LEU A 92 1.15 4.35 1.42
N ARG A 93 0.23 4.71 0.53
CA ARG A 93 -0.26 6.08 0.48
C ARG A 93 -1.00 6.43 1.77
N ASP A 94 -1.85 5.52 2.24
CA ASP A 94 -2.60 5.74 3.48
C ASP A 94 -1.68 5.86 4.69
N LEU A 95 -0.55 5.14 4.67
CA LEU A 95 0.43 5.20 5.74
C LEU A 95 1.36 6.42 5.63
N GLY A 96 1.30 7.16 4.55
CA GLY A 96 2.09 8.37 4.39
C GLY A 96 3.42 8.20 3.69
N PHE A 97 3.68 7.04 3.09
CA PHE A 97 4.92 6.80 2.37
C PHE A 97 4.89 7.28 0.91
N LEU A 98 3.69 7.45 0.35
CA LEU A 98 3.54 7.96 -1.00
C LEU A 98 2.94 9.37 -0.95
N ASP A 99 3.18 10.14 -2.00
CA ASP A 99 2.71 11.51 -2.08
C ASP A 99 1.19 11.59 -2.13
N ALA A 100 0.64 12.71 -1.69
CA ALA A 100 -0.77 12.98 -1.81
C ALA A 100 -1.17 12.98 -3.29
N THR A 101 -2.39 12.59 -3.55
CA THR A 101 -2.80 12.29 -4.92
C THR A 101 -3.67 13.36 -5.55
N GLU A 102 -3.37 14.62 -5.29
CA GLU A 102 -4.05 15.70 -6.01
C GLU A 102 -3.96 15.52 -7.50
N THR A 103 -2.87 14.91 -7.97
CA THR A 103 -2.71 14.65 -9.39
C THR A 103 -3.80 13.75 -9.95
N PHE A 104 -4.44 12.98 -9.10
CA PHE A 104 -5.53 12.12 -9.56
C PHE A 104 -6.88 12.82 -9.51
N SER A 105 -7.00 13.85 -8.71
CA SER A 105 -8.25 14.57 -8.58
C SER A 105 -8.33 15.71 -9.57
N VAL A 106 -7.33 15.93 -10.24
CA VAL A 106 -7.27 17.04 -11.15
C VAL A 106 -8.29 16.96 -12.24
N ARG A 107 -8.09 17.04 -12.01
CA ARG A 107 -8.41 17.22 -12.67
C ARG A 107 -9.01 17.51 -13.17
N CYS A 108 -9.05 17.38 -12.83
CA CYS A 108 -9.56 17.57 -13.20
C CYS A 108 -9.84 18.12 -13.69
#